data_697d0fa8bf8a56a68f513cad0ecdb731
#
_entry.id   697d0fa8bf8a56a68f513cad0ecdb731
#
_cell.length_a   1.000
_cell.length_b   1.000
_cell.length_c   1.000
_cell.angle_alpha   90.00
_cell.angle_beta   90.00
_cell.angle_gamma   90.00
#
_symmetry.space_group_name_H-M   'P 1'
#
loop_
_entity.id
_entity.type
_entity.pdbx_description
1 polymer ?
#
loop_
_entity_poly.entity_id
_entity_poly.type
_entity_poly.pdbx_seq_one_letter_code
_entity_poly.pdbx_strand_id
1 'polypeptide(L)'
;MIYFNTDWKRIGISVSGGADSALLAYLICKNVSTTIEIHILSHVRMWKTRPWQRNDSINVYNWLVERFPHITFHRHENFIPPDLEYGDKGAHIEDEYGQLRSGDQIIVRAHAEWIAHTHQLEAWYAGKTKNPSDPTITKGMPDRDIVVEDPNELVKEHKGVTVCHPFLYTEKDIVIAQYVKHNILDLLTITRSCEGDFANLDHTNYIPGQAVPECGECFWCQERNWAKEKNNV
;
A
#
# COMPACT_ATOMS: atom_id res chain seq x y z
N MET A 1 6.78 3.18 15.94
CA MET A 1 6.63 1.78 16.46
C MET A 1 5.32 1.25 15.89
N ILE A 2 5.31 0.05 15.30
CA ILE A 2 4.05 -0.54 14.81
C ILE A 2 3.28 -1.06 16.02
N TYR A 3 2.01 -0.65 16.14
CA TYR A 3 1.10 -1.24 17.12
C TYR A 3 0.79 -2.68 16.71
N PHE A 4 0.97 -3.61 17.60
CA PHE A 4 0.68 -5.01 17.40
C PHE A 4 0.22 -5.65 18.71
N ASN A 5 -0.94 -6.30 18.69
CA ASN A 5 -1.41 -7.09 19.83
C ASN A 5 -1.00 -8.55 19.61
N THR A 6 -0.22 -9.08 20.53
CA THR A 6 0.32 -10.47 20.47
C THR A 6 -0.75 -11.56 20.55
N ASP A 7 -1.95 -11.21 20.99
CA ASP A 7 -3.07 -12.15 21.12
C ASP A 7 -3.79 -12.38 19.80
N TRP A 8 -3.59 -11.50 18.82
CA TRP A 8 -4.20 -11.64 17.50
C TRP A 8 -3.72 -12.90 16.78
N LYS A 9 -4.67 -13.57 16.15
CA LYS A 9 -4.46 -14.82 15.39
C LYS A 9 -4.60 -14.62 13.89
N ARG A 10 -5.40 -13.63 13.47
CA ARG A 10 -5.70 -13.36 12.08
C ARG A 10 -5.69 -11.86 11.84
N ILE A 11 -4.85 -11.42 10.93
CA ILE A 11 -4.73 -10.00 10.57
C ILE A 11 -4.74 -9.83 9.06
N GLY A 12 -5.19 -8.66 8.61
CA GLY A 12 -5.16 -8.24 7.22
C GLY A 12 -4.10 -7.17 6.97
N ILE A 13 -3.47 -7.22 5.80
CA ILE A 13 -2.52 -6.21 5.35
C ILE A 13 -2.84 -5.83 3.90
N SER A 14 -3.06 -4.54 3.65
CA SER A 14 -3.16 -4.02 2.28
C SER A 14 -1.77 -3.94 1.64
N VAL A 15 -1.55 -4.69 0.56
CA VAL A 15 -0.28 -4.71 -0.19
C VAL A 15 -0.54 -4.30 -1.63
N SER A 16 -0.16 -3.07 -1.96
CA SER A 16 -0.32 -2.51 -3.31
C SER A 16 0.83 -2.83 -4.27
N GLY A 17 1.91 -3.43 -3.77
CA GLY A 17 3.17 -3.56 -4.49
C GLY A 17 4.10 -2.33 -4.35
N GLY A 18 3.65 -1.26 -3.69
CA GLY A 18 4.47 -0.09 -3.38
C GLY A 18 5.36 -0.29 -2.15
N ALA A 19 6.41 0.54 -2.05
CA ALA A 19 7.41 0.44 -0.98
C ALA A 19 6.83 0.54 0.43
N ASP A 20 5.83 1.40 0.66
CA ASP A 20 5.25 1.59 1.99
C ASP A 20 4.55 0.33 2.49
N SER A 21 3.69 -0.24 1.66
CA SER A 21 2.93 -1.44 2.00
C SER A 21 3.81 -2.68 2.11
N ALA A 22 4.86 -2.78 1.29
CA ALA A 22 5.82 -3.88 1.35
C ALA A 22 6.67 -3.83 2.63
N LEU A 23 7.18 -2.65 3.01
CA LEU A 23 7.87 -2.48 4.28
C LEU A 23 6.97 -2.81 5.47
N LEU A 24 5.72 -2.30 5.44
CA LEU A 24 4.77 -2.57 6.51
C LEU A 24 4.54 -4.07 6.70
N ALA A 25 4.30 -4.79 5.60
CA ALA A 25 4.11 -6.23 5.63
C ALA A 25 5.35 -6.96 6.18
N TYR A 26 6.55 -6.58 5.73
CA TYR A 26 7.79 -7.13 6.29
C TYR A 26 7.91 -6.90 7.80
N LEU A 27 7.68 -5.66 8.25
CA LEU A 27 7.83 -5.33 9.68
C LEU A 27 6.81 -6.07 10.55
N ILE A 28 5.59 -6.28 10.04
CA ILE A 28 4.59 -7.10 10.72
C ILE A 28 5.08 -8.54 10.77
N CYS A 29 5.43 -9.16 9.64
CA CYS A 29 5.90 -10.55 9.58
C CYS A 29 7.12 -10.80 10.50
N LYS A 30 8.01 -9.81 10.62
CA LYS A 30 9.19 -9.89 11.50
C LYS A 30 8.85 -9.91 12.98
N ASN A 31 7.72 -9.31 13.37
CA ASN A 31 7.33 -9.14 14.77
C ASN A 31 6.22 -10.05 15.25
N VAL A 32 5.62 -10.83 14.34
CA VAL A 32 4.53 -11.75 14.72
C VAL A 32 5.05 -13.11 15.16
N SER A 33 4.23 -13.79 15.95
CA SER A 33 4.49 -15.18 16.36
C SER A 33 4.20 -16.17 15.21
N THR A 34 4.69 -17.39 15.35
CA THR A 34 4.56 -18.47 14.35
C THR A 34 3.13 -19.00 14.16
N THR A 35 2.16 -18.54 14.94
CA THR A 35 0.78 -19.07 14.94
C THR A 35 -0.24 -18.10 14.37
N ILE A 36 0.20 -17.08 13.66
CA ILE A 36 -0.68 -16.08 13.05
C ILE A 36 -0.97 -16.42 11.59
N GLU A 37 -2.20 -16.11 11.17
CA GLU A 37 -2.59 -16.09 9.76
C GLU A 37 -2.58 -14.64 9.25
N ILE A 38 -1.91 -14.40 8.12
CA ILE A 38 -1.83 -13.09 7.49
C ILE A 38 -2.58 -13.11 6.17
N HIS A 39 -3.62 -12.28 6.09
CA HIS A 39 -4.41 -12.06 4.90
C HIS A 39 -3.87 -10.85 4.13
N ILE A 40 -3.22 -11.10 2.99
CA ILE A 40 -2.70 -10.07 2.11
C ILE A 40 -3.76 -9.65 1.10
N LEU A 41 -4.11 -8.38 1.09
CA LEU A 41 -5.04 -7.82 0.12
C LEU A 41 -4.33 -6.98 -0.91
N SER A 42 -4.66 -7.26 -2.16
CA SER A 42 -4.21 -6.49 -3.31
C SER A 42 -5.42 -6.03 -4.13
N HIS A 43 -5.33 -4.83 -4.67
CA HIS A 43 -6.34 -4.27 -5.55
C HIS A 43 -5.75 -4.14 -6.95
N VAL A 44 -6.42 -4.76 -7.92
CA VAL A 44 -6.04 -4.68 -9.33
C VAL A 44 -6.84 -3.55 -9.97
N ARG A 45 -6.12 -2.54 -10.42
CA ARG A 45 -6.67 -1.40 -11.14
C ARG A 45 -6.28 -1.51 -12.60
N MET A 46 -7.19 -1.13 -13.50
CA MET A 46 -6.99 -1.29 -14.94
C MET A 46 -6.66 0.03 -15.65
N TRP A 47 -6.45 1.10 -14.88
CA TRP A 47 -6.17 2.43 -15.41
C TRP A 47 -4.72 2.87 -15.25
N LYS A 48 -4.19 3.55 -16.24
CA LYS A 48 -2.81 4.06 -16.29
C LYS A 48 -1.80 2.94 -16.01
N THR A 49 -0.92 3.13 -15.05
CA THR A 49 0.08 2.14 -14.64
C THR A 49 -0.44 1.04 -13.74
N ARG A 50 -1.68 1.13 -13.37
CA ARG A 50 -2.28 0.29 -12.33
C ARG A 50 -2.29 -1.20 -12.65
N PRO A 51 -2.44 -1.67 -13.92
CA PRO A 51 -2.35 -3.10 -14.22
C PRO A 51 -1.06 -3.77 -13.75
N TRP A 52 0.05 -3.04 -13.81
CA TRP A 52 1.36 -3.57 -13.38
C TRP A 52 1.51 -3.69 -11.87
N GLN A 53 0.76 -2.92 -11.08
CA GLN A 53 0.75 -3.05 -9.61
C GLN A 53 0.36 -4.45 -9.16
N ARG A 54 -0.44 -5.17 -9.95
CA ARG A 54 -0.77 -6.56 -9.67
C ARG A 54 0.49 -7.42 -9.58
N ASN A 55 1.39 -7.29 -10.54
CA ASN A 55 2.64 -8.06 -10.57
C ASN A 55 3.54 -7.69 -9.39
N ASP A 56 3.67 -6.41 -9.09
CA ASP A 56 4.48 -5.95 -7.97
C ASP A 56 3.93 -6.46 -6.63
N SER A 57 2.60 -6.47 -6.46
CA SER A 57 1.98 -7.04 -5.26
C SER A 57 2.19 -8.56 -5.14
N ILE A 58 2.20 -9.29 -6.28
CA ILE A 58 2.52 -10.71 -6.32
C ILE A 58 3.99 -10.95 -5.95
N ASN A 59 4.90 -10.16 -6.48
CA ASN A 59 6.32 -10.26 -6.18
C ASN A 59 6.59 -10.04 -4.69
N VAL A 60 5.98 -9.01 -4.10
CA VAL A 60 6.05 -8.76 -2.65
C VAL A 60 5.49 -9.93 -1.85
N TYR A 61 4.31 -10.43 -2.23
CA TYR A 61 3.71 -11.60 -1.58
C TYR A 61 4.63 -12.83 -1.61
N ASN A 62 5.18 -13.17 -2.78
CA ASN A 62 6.08 -14.31 -2.95
C ASN A 62 7.36 -14.15 -2.11
N TRP A 63 7.94 -12.95 -2.09
CA TRP A 63 9.10 -12.63 -1.26
C TRP A 63 8.82 -12.83 0.24
N LEU A 64 7.63 -12.41 0.72
CA LEU A 64 7.22 -12.60 2.12
C LEU A 64 7.04 -14.09 2.44
N VAL A 65 6.37 -14.85 1.59
CA VAL A 65 6.15 -16.31 1.78
C VAL A 65 7.48 -17.05 1.85
N GLU A 66 8.43 -16.73 0.97
CA GLU A 66 9.75 -17.33 0.98
C GLU A 66 10.54 -16.97 2.24
N ARG A 67 10.47 -15.71 2.67
CA ARG A 67 11.23 -15.19 3.82
C ARG A 67 10.67 -15.63 5.17
N PHE A 68 9.37 -15.86 5.25
CA PHE A 68 8.65 -16.20 6.48
C PHE A 68 7.83 -17.50 6.33
N PRO A 69 8.46 -18.66 6.04
CA PRO A 69 7.77 -19.91 5.75
C PRO A 69 6.98 -20.49 6.94
N HIS A 70 7.16 -19.92 8.12
CA HIS A 70 6.46 -20.29 9.34
C HIS A 70 5.12 -19.56 9.54
N ILE A 71 4.82 -18.57 8.70
CA ILE A 71 3.56 -17.81 8.73
C ILE A 71 2.61 -18.41 7.70
N THR A 72 1.33 -18.54 8.06
CA THR A 72 0.28 -18.91 7.12
C THR A 72 -0.20 -17.67 6.38
N PHE A 73 0.01 -17.63 5.07
CA PHE A 73 -0.41 -16.51 4.22
C PHE A 73 -1.62 -16.88 3.37
N HIS A 74 -2.58 -15.97 3.32
CA HIS A 74 -3.74 -16.01 2.43
C HIS A 74 -3.70 -14.79 1.51
N ARG A 75 -3.81 -14.98 0.19
CA ARG A 75 -3.80 -13.89 -0.77
C ARG A 75 -5.20 -13.64 -1.31
N HIS A 76 -5.64 -12.40 -1.21
CA HIS A 76 -6.91 -11.90 -1.74
C HIS A 76 -6.66 -10.84 -2.81
N GLU A 77 -7.44 -10.89 -3.86
CA GLU A 77 -7.34 -9.98 -4.99
C GLU A 77 -8.73 -9.42 -5.31
N ASN A 78 -8.84 -8.12 -5.49
CA ASN A 78 -10.06 -7.48 -5.94
C ASN A 78 -9.79 -6.61 -7.16
N PHE A 79 -10.66 -6.73 -8.16
CA PHE A 79 -10.62 -5.90 -9.36
C PHE A 79 -11.47 -4.66 -9.16
N ILE A 80 -10.88 -3.49 -9.45
CA ILE A 80 -11.59 -2.22 -9.45
C ILE A 80 -12.00 -1.91 -10.89
N PRO A 81 -13.31 -1.76 -11.17
CA PRO A 81 -13.77 -1.41 -12.50
C PRO A 81 -13.19 -0.06 -12.96
N PRO A 82 -12.82 0.08 -14.26
CA PRO A 82 -12.18 1.29 -14.77
C PRO A 82 -13.02 2.57 -14.61
N ASP A 83 -14.33 2.48 -14.61
CA ASP A 83 -15.26 3.58 -14.42
C ASP A 83 -15.31 4.10 -12.98
N LEU A 84 -14.83 3.31 -12.04
CA LEU A 84 -14.75 3.67 -10.61
C LEU A 84 -13.34 4.03 -10.17
N GLU A 85 -12.34 3.92 -11.04
CA GLU A 85 -10.98 4.29 -10.71
C GLU A 85 -10.80 5.80 -10.55
N TYR A 86 -9.85 6.18 -9.69
CA TYR A 86 -9.47 7.57 -9.47
C TYR A 86 -8.87 8.17 -10.74
N GLY A 87 -9.33 9.37 -11.10
CA GLY A 87 -8.80 10.18 -12.18
C GLY A 87 -9.78 11.28 -12.54
N ASP A 88 -9.44 12.12 -13.52
CA ASP A 88 -10.24 13.27 -13.96
C ASP A 88 -11.67 12.90 -14.39
N LYS A 89 -11.90 11.60 -14.61
CA LYS A 89 -13.20 11.05 -15.01
C LYS A 89 -13.76 10.02 -14.01
N GLY A 90 -13.05 9.80 -12.88
CA GLY A 90 -13.50 8.87 -11.85
C GLY A 90 -14.77 9.35 -11.16
N ALA A 91 -15.69 8.43 -10.90
CA ALA A 91 -16.88 8.72 -10.15
C ALA A 91 -16.52 9.15 -8.72
N HIS A 92 -17.01 10.31 -8.29
CA HIS A 92 -17.02 10.68 -6.89
C HIS A 92 -18.35 10.23 -6.29
N ILE A 93 -18.27 9.42 -5.26
CA ILE A 93 -19.43 8.83 -4.58
C ILE A 93 -19.43 9.34 -3.15
N GLU A 94 -20.60 9.71 -2.67
CA GLU A 94 -20.78 10.06 -1.27
C GLU A 94 -20.72 8.79 -0.39
N ASP A 95 -19.85 8.80 0.60
CA ASP A 95 -19.72 7.68 1.53
C ASP A 95 -20.84 7.73 2.60
N GLU A 96 -20.89 6.73 3.48
CA GLU A 96 -21.87 6.63 4.57
C GLU A 96 -21.83 7.79 5.58
N TYR A 97 -20.81 8.65 5.51
CA TYR A 97 -20.64 9.84 6.36
C TYR A 97 -20.89 11.15 5.60
N GLY A 98 -21.41 11.09 4.37
CA GLY A 98 -21.67 12.26 3.54
C GLY A 98 -20.41 12.87 2.91
N GLN A 99 -19.27 12.16 2.88
CA GLN A 99 -18.04 12.64 2.30
C GLN A 99 -17.88 12.14 0.86
N LEU A 100 -17.60 13.06 -0.05
CA LEU A 100 -17.26 12.69 -1.42
C LEU A 100 -15.90 12.00 -1.47
N ARG A 101 -15.89 10.77 -1.95
CA ARG A 101 -14.67 9.97 -2.16
C ARG A 101 -14.61 9.44 -3.58
N SER A 102 -13.41 9.16 -4.05
CA SER A 102 -13.26 8.44 -5.31
C SER A 102 -13.87 7.04 -5.20
N GLY A 103 -14.52 6.58 -6.26
CA GLY A 103 -15.21 5.29 -6.27
C GLY A 103 -14.29 4.11 -5.96
N ASP A 104 -13.02 4.18 -6.39
CA ASP A 104 -12.02 3.17 -6.09
C ASP A 104 -11.71 3.06 -4.59
N GLN A 105 -11.68 4.18 -3.86
CA GLN A 105 -11.47 4.15 -2.40
C GLN A 105 -12.63 3.49 -1.66
N ILE A 106 -13.86 3.70 -2.12
CA ILE A 106 -15.04 3.04 -1.53
C ILE A 106 -14.95 1.53 -1.74
N ILE A 107 -14.62 1.08 -2.95
CA ILE A 107 -14.48 -0.35 -3.25
C ILE A 107 -13.33 -0.98 -2.47
N VAL A 108 -12.18 -0.31 -2.39
CA VAL A 108 -11.03 -0.77 -1.59
C VAL A 108 -11.45 -0.99 -0.13
N ARG A 109 -12.18 -0.04 0.45
CA ARG A 109 -12.68 -0.14 1.83
C ARG A 109 -13.71 -1.28 1.98
N ALA A 110 -14.70 -1.33 1.11
CA ALA A 110 -15.74 -2.36 1.16
C ALA A 110 -15.16 -3.77 1.03
N HIS A 111 -14.18 -3.96 0.15
CA HIS A 111 -13.48 -5.24 0.02
C HIS A 111 -12.68 -5.58 1.28
N ALA A 112 -11.97 -4.61 1.86
CA ALA A 112 -11.25 -4.79 3.10
C ALA A 112 -12.19 -5.22 4.25
N GLU A 113 -13.31 -4.54 4.40
CA GLU A 113 -14.34 -4.88 5.38
C GLU A 113 -14.92 -6.27 5.15
N TRP A 114 -15.25 -6.60 3.89
CA TRP A 114 -15.78 -7.92 3.56
C TRP A 114 -14.80 -9.06 3.91
N ILE A 115 -13.51 -8.92 3.56
CA ILE A 115 -12.48 -9.90 3.94
C ILE A 115 -12.32 -9.97 5.46
N ALA A 116 -12.29 -8.83 6.13
CA ALA A 116 -12.13 -8.78 7.59
C ALA A 116 -13.27 -9.55 8.29
N HIS A 117 -14.51 -9.35 7.87
CA HIS A 117 -15.65 -10.05 8.45
C HIS A 117 -15.69 -11.54 8.05
N THR A 118 -15.45 -11.85 6.77
CA THR A 118 -15.50 -13.23 6.26
C THR A 118 -14.46 -14.12 6.95
N HIS A 119 -13.27 -13.59 7.19
CA HIS A 119 -12.17 -14.32 7.82
C HIS A 119 -11.99 -14.01 9.31
N GLN A 120 -12.89 -13.21 9.89
CA GLN A 120 -12.85 -12.83 11.31
C GLN A 120 -11.48 -12.23 11.69
N LEU A 121 -11.00 -11.26 10.89
CA LEU A 121 -9.74 -10.59 11.16
C LEU A 121 -9.88 -9.69 12.38
N GLU A 122 -8.88 -9.70 13.25
CA GLU A 122 -8.84 -8.91 14.48
C GLU A 122 -8.25 -7.52 14.21
N ALA A 123 -7.37 -7.43 13.20
CA ALA A 123 -6.80 -6.16 12.80
C ALA A 123 -6.57 -6.07 11.29
N TRP A 124 -6.51 -4.83 10.83
CA TRP A 124 -6.24 -4.47 9.45
C TRP A 124 -5.16 -3.40 9.37
N TYR A 125 -4.17 -3.59 8.52
CA TYR A 125 -3.05 -2.67 8.35
C TYR A 125 -3.00 -2.07 6.94
N ALA A 126 -2.75 -0.75 6.87
CA ALA A 126 -2.50 -0.05 5.61
C ALA A 126 -1.29 0.89 5.71
N GLY A 127 -0.42 0.85 4.69
CA GLY A 127 0.84 1.61 4.63
C GLY A 127 0.64 3.01 4.05
N LYS A 128 -0.26 3.83 4.62
CA LYS A 128 -0.44 5.22 4.24
C LYS A 128 0.67 6.07 4.86
N THR A 129 1.34 6.92 4.04
CA THR A 129 2.38 7.86 4.48
C THR A 129 1.91 9.30 4.34
N LYS A 130 2.52 10.25 5.05
CA LYS A 130 2.30 11.69 4.83
C LYS A 130 3.11 12.19 3.63
N ASN A 131 2.76 13.38 3.16
CA ASN A 131 3.53 14.08 2.14
C ASN A 131 4.89 14.52 2.69
N PRO A 132 5.94 14.58 1.83
CA PRO A 132 7.22 15.15 2.23
C PRO A 132 7.07 16.60 2.69
N SER A 133 7.82 16.96 3.72
CA SER A 133 7.94 18.36 4.16
C SER A 133 8.90 19.18 3.28
N ASP A 134 9.68 18.52 2.43
CA ASP A 134 10.64 19.15 1.53
C ASP A 134 9.91 19.90 0.39
N PRO A 135 10.03 21.24 0.31
CA PRO A 135 9.33 22.03 -0.69
C PRO A 135 9.76 21.76 -2.13
N THR A 136 10.88 21.08 -2.35
CA THR A 136 11.36 20.72 -3.70
C THR A 136 10.55 19.61 -4.35
N ILE A 137 9.75 18.87 -3.56
CA ILE A 137 8.96 17.71 -4.02
C ILE A 137 7.45 17.98 -3.94
N THR A 138 7.04 19.21 -4.12
CA THR A 138 5.62 19.57 -4.01
C THR A 138 4.86 19.54 -5.34
N LYS A 139 5.55 19.46 -6.47
CA LYS A 139 4.92 19.52 -7.79
C LYS A 139 4.10 18.25 -8.06
N GLY A 140 2.80 18.43 -8.22
CA GLY A 140 1.89 17.32 -8.46
C GLY A 140 1.62 16.47 -7.22
N MET A 141 1.95 17.00 -6.04
CA MET A 141 1.71 16.35 -4.76
C MET A 141 0.20 16.16 -4.52
N PRO A 142 -0.25 14.93 -4.24
CA PRO A 142 -1.64 14.71 -3.92
C PRO A 142 -1.99 15.38 -2.58
N ASP A 143 -3.22 15.84 -2.46
CA ASP A 143 -3.74 16.25 -1.16
C ASP A 143 -3.93 15.00 -0.29
N ARG A 144 -3.11 14.87 0.73
CA ARG A 144 -3.20 13.75 1.70
C ARG A 144 -3.88 14.19 3.01
N ASP A 145 -4.53 15.35 3.07
CA ASP A 145 -5.38 15.86 4.18
C ASP A 145 -4.82 15.70 5.61
N ILE A 146 -3.54 15.46 5.79
CA ILE A 146 -2.96 15.23 7.12
C ILE A 146 -2.43 16.55 7.64
N VAL A 147 -3.33 17.35 8.22
CA VAL A 147 -3.00 18.70 8.70
C VAL A 147 -2.55 18.67 10.17
N VAL A 148 -3.04 17.72 10.97
CA VAL A 148 -2.73 17.63 12.40
C VAL A 148 -2.41 16.18 12.76
N GLU A 149 -1.28 15.97 13.44
CA GLU A 149 -0.92 14.63 13.93
C GLU A 149 -1.80 14.27 15.14
N ASP A 150 -2.73 13.34 14.94
CA ASP A 150 -3.54 12.75 16.00
C ASP A 150 -3.15 11.28 16.20
N PRO A 151 -2.57 10.92 17.35
CA PRO A 151 -2.22 9.52 17.64
C PRO A 151 -3.40 8.54 17.54
N ASN A 152 -4.64 9.00 17.74
CA ASN A 152 -5.83 8.17 17.63
C ASN A 152 -6.13 7.74 16.20
N GLU A 153 -5.61 8.46 15.20
CA GLU A 153 -5.73 8.08 13.79
C GLU A 153 -4.79 6.94 13.39
N LEU A 154 -3.75 6.67 14.19
CA LEU A 154 -2.82 5.57 13.94
C LEU A 154 -3.46 4.20 14.20
N VAL A 155 -4.37 4.14 15.17
CA VAL A 155 -5.08 2.92 15.56
C VAL A 155 -6.50 3.29 15.94
N LYS A 156 -7.48 2.74 15.26
CA LYS A 156 -8.90 3.00 15.54
C LYS A 156 -9.75 1.77 15.30
N GLU A 157 -10.84 1.66 16.03
CA GLU A 157 -11.84 0.62 15.82
C GLU A 157 -12.79 1.02 14.69
N HIS A 158 -13.04 0.07 13.78
CA HIS A 158 -14.02 0.23 12.72
C HIS A 158 -14.80 -1.08 12.54
N LYS A 159 -16.10 -1.05 12.84
CA LYS A 159 -17.00 -2.22 12.70
C LYS A 159 -16.43 -3.51 13.33
N GLY A 160 -15.82 -3.40 14.51
CA GLY A 160 -15.27 -4.53 15.26
C GLY A 160 -13.90 -5.04 14.78
N VAL A 161 -13.22 -4.27 13.92
CA VAL A 161 -11.87 -4.56 13.46
C VAL A 161 -10.95 -3.40 13.83
N THR A 162 -9.79 -3.71 14.40
CA THR A 162 -8.78 -2.68 14.69
C THR A 162 -8.05 -2.26 13.39
N VAL A 163 -8.25 -1.03 12.95
CA VAL A 163 -7.59 -0.48 11.75
C VAL A 163 -6.33 0.27 12.13
N CYS A 164 -5.20 -0.10 11.53
CA CYS A 164 -3.89 0.43 11.85
C CYS A 164 -3.23 1.13 10.66
N HIS A 165 -2.78 2.36 10.86
CA HIS A 165 -2.04 3.17 9.89
C HIS A 165 -0.67 3.60 10.45
N PRO A 166 0.28 2.69 10.68
CA PRO A 166 1.49 3.00 11.45
C PRO A 166 2.44 3.99 10.77
N PHE A 167 2.29 4.23 9.47
CA PHE A 167 3.10 5.19 8.71
C PHE A 167 2.38 6.51 8.41
N LEU A 168 1.19 6.72 8.97
CA LEU A 168 0.33 7.87 8.63
C LEU A 168 1.06 9.22 8.72
N TYR A 169 1.93 9.38 9.70
CA TYR A 169 2.73 10.58 9.94
C TYR A 169 4.21 10.42 9.57
N THR A 170 4.53 9.40 8.78
CA THR A 170 5.90 9.09 8.35
C THR A 170 6.11 9.52 6.91
N GLU A 171 7.23 10.20 6.62
CA GLU A 171 7.63 10.54 5.26
C GLU A 171 8.33 9.36 4.56
N LYS A 172 8.40 9.43 3.24
CA LYS A 172 8.96 8.35 2.42
C LYS A 172 10.46 8.10 2.69
N ASP A 173 11.23 9.11 3.01
CA ASP A 173 12.66 8.95 3.33
C ASP A 173 12.86 8.09 4.58
N ILE A 174 12.02 8.25 5.60
CA ILE A 174 12.03 7.40 6.79
C ILE A 174 11.65 5.96 6.45
N VAL A 175 10.69 5.77 5.53
CA VAL A 175 10.34 4.43 5.04
C VAL A 175 11.53 3.78 4.34
N ILE A 176 12.21 4.49 3.44
CA ILE A 176 13.41 3.96 2.75
C ILE A 176 14.55 3.69 3.73
N ALA A 177 14.75 4.54 4.74
CA ALA A 177 15.73 4.31 5.80
C ALA A 177 15.53 2.96 6.52
N GLN A 178 14.26 2.50 6.68
CA GLN A 178 14.01 1.19 7.28
C GLN A 178 14.44 0.02 6.36
N TYR A 179 14.34 0.16 5.05
CA TYR A 179 14.87 -0.85 4.12
C TYR A 179 16.38 -1.02 4.29
N VAL A 180 17.12 0.09 4.41
CA VAL A 180 18.56 0.08 4.68
C VAL A 180 18.86 -0.54 6.04
N LYS A 181 18.19 -0.04 7.08
CA LYS A 181 18.36 -0.52 8.47
C LYS A 181 18.14 -2.01 8.63
N HIS A 182 17.17 -2.56 7.92
CA HIS A 182 16.81 -3.98 7.98
C HIS A 182 17.55 -4.85 6.97
N ASN A 183 18.39 -4.26 6.11
CA ASN A 183 19.12 -4.94 5.04
C ASN A 183 18.19 -5.75 4.11
N ILE A 184 17.14 -5.08 3.61
CA ILE A 184 16.10 -5.65 2.74
C ILE A 184 15.93 -4.82 1.46
N LEU A 185 17.03 -4.33 0.89
CA LEU A 185 17.00 -3.58 -0.36
C LEU A 185 16.52 -4.45 -1.54
N ASP A 186 16.69 -5.75 -1.47
CA ASP A 186 16.12 -6.72 -2.39
C ASP A 186 14.59 -6.63 -2.44
N LEU A 187 13.92 -6.47 -1.29
CA LEU A 187 12.49 -6.20 -1.25
C LEU A 187 12.15 -4.84 -1.89
N LEU A 188 12.95 -3.79 -1.65
CA LEU A 188 12.72 -2.48 -2.27
C LEU A 188 12.77 -2.54 -3.80
N THR A 189 13.68 -3.33 -4.37
CA THR A 189 13.88 -3.44 -5.82
C THR A 189 12.69 -4.06 -6.55
N ILE A 190 11.91 -4.90 -5.89
CA ILE A 190 10.70 -5.52 -6.46
C ILE A 190 9.43 -4.72 -6.21
N THR A 191 9.54 -3.55 -5.56
CA THR A 191 8.40 -2.65 -5.34
C THR A 191 8.34 -1.56 -6.38
N ARG A 192 7.12 -1.03 -6.62
CA ARG A 192 6.87 0.06 -7.54
C ARG A 192 5.93 1.08 -6.93
N SER A 193 6.28 2.35 -7.02
CA SER A 193 5.44 3.46 -6.53
C SER A 193 4.85 4.32 -7.66
N CYS A 194 5.24 4.07 -8.90
CA CYS A 194 4.83 4.85 -10.06
C CYS A 194 3.32 4.79 -10.31
N GLU A 195 2.70 5.95 -10.43
CA GLU A 195 1.29 6.13 -10.82
C GLU A 195 1.19 7.06 -12.05
N GLY A 196 2.26 7.15 -12.84
CA GLY A 196 2.33 8.01 -14.00
C GLY A 196 1.32 7.68 -15.08
N ASP A 197 1.07 8.65 -15.95
CA ASP A 197 0.27 8.42 -17.13
C ASP A 197 1.12 7.72 -18.18
N PHE A 198 0.74 6.51 -18.52
CA PHE A 198 1.37 5.72 -19.57
C PHE A 198 0.55 5.75 -20.86
N ALA A 199 -0.02 6.88 -21.20
CA ALA A 199 -0.58 7.06 -22.54
C ALA A 199 0.43 6.71 -23.65
N ASN A 200 1.73 6.76 -23.32
CA ASN A 200 2.84 6.38 -24.19
C ASN A 200 3.34 4.94 -23.98
N LEU A 201 2.82 4.18 -23.01
CA LEU A 201 3.10 2.75 -22.92
C LEU A 201 2.14 1.99 -23.82
N ASP A 202 2.71 1.19 -24.67
CA ASP A 202 1.96 0.27 -25.50
C ASP A 202 1.30 -0.82 -24.63
N HIS A 203 0.07 -0.54 -24.20
CA HIS A 203 -0.73 -1.48 -23.41
C HIS A 203 -1.03 -2.78 -24.19
N THR A 204 -0.85 -2.78 -25.51
CA THR A 204 -1.08 -3.98 -26.36
C THR A 204 0.01 -5.02 -26.15
N ASN A 205 1.18 -4.61 -25.67
CA ASN A 205 2.32 -5.47 -25.37
C ASN A 205 2.46 -5.80 -23.89
N TYR A 206 1.43 -5.55 -23.06
CA TYR A 206 1.46 -5.96 -21.66
C TYR A 206 1.57 -7.49 -21.54
N ILE A 207 2.70 -7.94 -21.00
CA ILE A 207 2.92 -9.34 -20.67
C ILE A 207 2.77 -9.50 -19.16
N PRO A 208 1.83 -10.33 -18.67
CA PRO A 208 1.73 -10.61 -17.24
C PRO A 208 3.07 -11.06 -16.66
N GLY A 209 3.51 -10.43 -15.57
CA GLY A 209 4.80 -10.71 -14.93
C GLY A 209 5.98 -9.90 -15.49
N GLN A 210 5.81 -9.15 -16.56
CA GLN A 210 6.86 -8.26 -17.05
C GLN A 210 7.00 -7.04 -16.13
N ALA A 211 8.23 -6.71 -15.74
CA ALA A 211 8.54 -5.45 -15.09
C ALA A 211 8.38 -4.30 -16.09
N VAL A 212 7.64 -3.27 -15.68
CA VAL A 212 7.49 -2.03 -16.46
C VAL A 212 8.33 -0.94 -15.80
N PRO A 213 9.15 -0.20 -16.54
CA PRO A 213 9.96 0.87 -15.97
C PRO A 213 9.07 1.94 -15.33
N GLU A 214 9.55 2.55 -14.26
CA GLU A 214 8.90 3.72 -13.66
C GLU A 214 9.00 4.91 -14.63
N CYS A 215 7.98 5.78 -14.67
CA CYS A 215 7.98 6.92 -15.60
C CYS A 215 9.05 7.98 -15.24
N GLY A 216 9.51 8.01 -13.99
CA GLY A 216 10.48 8.99 -13.48
C GLY A 216 9.91 10.38 -13.22
N GLU A 217 8.75 10.71 -13.76
CA GLU A 217 8.21 12.09 -13.80
C GLU A 217 7.03 12.35 -12.86
N CYS A 218 6.24 11.31 -12.54
CA CYS A 218 5.11 11.49 -11.63
C CYS A 218 5.60 11.78 -10.20
N PHE A 219 4.73 12.43 -9.40
CA PHE A 219 5.03 12.73 -8.00
C PHE A 219 5.59 11.52 -7.24
N TRP A 220 4.99 10.35 -7.42
CA TRP A 220 5.39 9.12 -6.72
C TRP A 220 6.80 8.64 -7.09
N CYS A 221 7.21 8.82 -8.35
CA CYS A 221 8.58 8.54 -8.77
C CYS A 221 9.56 9.55 -8.17
N GLN A 222 9.21 10.83 -8.21
CA GLN A 222 10.05 11.89 -7.64
C GLN A 222 10.21 11.73 -6.12
N GLU A 223 9.12 11.48 -5.39
CA GLU A 223 9.14 11.20 -3.96
C GLU A 223 10.03 9.99 -3.61
N ARG A 224 9.92 8.91 -4.40
CA ARG A 224 10.73 7.72 -4.20
C ARG A 224 12.21 7.97 -4.47
N ASN A 225 12.55 8.66 -5.56
CA ASN A 225 13.94 8.98 -5.91
C ASN A 225 14.57 9.90 -4.86
N TRP A 226 13.89 10.96 -4.47
CA TRP A 226 14.30 11.83 -3.37
C TRP A 226 14.58 11.04 -2.07
N ALA A 227 13.68 10.16 -1.70
CA ALA A 227 13.83 9.34 -0.49
C ALA A 227 15.01 8.38 -0.59
N LYS A 228 15.28 7.82 -1.78
CA LYS A 228 16.45 6.98 -2.05
C LYS A 228 17.75 7.77 -1.98
N GLU A 229 17.82 8.93 -2.62
CA GLU A 229 18.97 9.84 -2.58
C GLU A 229 19.33 10.24 -1.16
N LYS A 230 18.34 10.61 -0.33
CA LYS A 230 18.55 10.92 1.09
C LYS A 230 19.17 9.75 1.89
N ASN A 231 18.95 8.53 1.46
CA ASN A 231 19.43 7.32 2.11
C ASN A 231 20.62 6.66 1.40
N ASN A 232 21.17 7.28 0.37
CA ASN A 232 22.30 6.80 -0.45
C ASN A 232 22.05 5.40 -1.07
N VAL A 233 20.84 5.16 -1.61
CA VAL A 233 20.44 3.89 -2.23
C VAL A 233 19.72 4.09 -3.57
#